data_a02906ad4be47affc85ec35f2a663e43
#
_entry.id   a02906ad4be47affc85ec35f2a663e43
#
_cell.length_a   1.000
_cell.length_b   1.000
_cell.length_c   1.000
_cell.angle_alpha   90.00
_cell.angle_beta   90.00
_cell.angle_gamma   90.00
#
_symmetry.space_group_name_H-M   'P 1'
#
loop_
_entity.id
_entity.type
_entity.pdbx_description
1 polymer ?
#
loop_
_entity_poly.entity_id
_entity_poly.type
_entity_poly.pdbx_seq_one_letter_code
_entity_poly.pdbx_strand_id
1 'polypeptide(L)'
;LLGQAFKMFVYVGTMTVLNDHLKMLLARAGQLFDADTALPVRHDNADSIYAEMQRRALESDDPRLVVTFAVELPASATTEEVQQWLSASGFTRVQAERESEGKKTLDVVADRFRIGSAERARVIEAIEVALKRGAGRMMVYVLPNQELTALDGQAPEGDLALKSVTAPVLWKFSTGLHCPESNRRYSDPIPSMFSFNSAVGACDT
;
A
#
# COMPACT_ATOMS: atom_id res chain seq x y z
N LEU A 1 34.40 12.61 31.03
CA LEU A 1 34.50 13.48 29.83
C LEU A 1 33.27 13.43 28.96
N LEU A 2 32.72 12.22 28.62
CA LEU A 2 31.50 12.06 27.82
C LEU A 2 30.26 12.68 28.49
N GLY A 3 30.12 12.56 29.83
CA GLY A 3 28.97 13.09 30.56
C GLY A 3 28.94 14.63 30.62
N GLN A 4 30.09 15.29 30.59
CA GLN A 4 30.14 16.77 30.54
C GLN A 4 29.87 17.33 29.15
N ALA A 5 30.36 16.65 28.09
CA ALA A 5 30.06 17.02 26.72
C ALA A 5 28.57 16.88 26.40
N PHE A 6 27.94 15.81 26.88
CA PHE A 6 26.51 15.58 26.73
C PHE A 6 25.65 16.62 27.45
N LYS A 7 26.03 16.97 28.71
CA LYS A 7 25.37 18.06 29.47
C LYS A 7 25.47 19.39 28.75
N MET A 8 26.66 19.71 28.21
CA MET A 8 26.90 20.97 27.50
C MET A 8 26.09 21.03 26.19
N PHE A 9 25.97 19.90 25.45
CA PHE A 9 25.15 19.82 24.23
C PHE A 9 23.68 20.04 24.54
N VAL A 10 23.14 19.37 25.57
CA VAL A 10 21.75 19.57 26.02
C VAL A 10 21.51 21.00 26.46
N TYR A 11 22.47 21.64 27.20
CA TYR A 11 22.35 23.01 27.69
C TYR A 11 22.32 24.03 26.55
N VAL A 12 23.22 23.91 25.57
CA VAL A 12 23.28 24.81 24.39
C VAL A 12 22.00 24.63 23.55
N GLY A 13 21.54 23.40 23.32
CA GLY A 13 20.32 23.12 22.55
C GLY A 13 19.06 23.73 23.16
N THR A 14 18.92 23.73 24.48
CA THR A 14 17.76 24.31 25.19
C THR A 14 17.85 25.85 25.27
N MET A 15 19.03 26.39 25.49
CA MET A 15 19.22 27.84 25.59
C MET A 15 19.10 28.60 24.26
N THR A 16 19.41 27.95 23.15
CA THR A 16 19.41 28.58 21.81
C THR A 16 18.09 28.37 21.03
N VAL A 17 17.09 27.77 21.63
CA VAL A 17 15.83 27.41 20.95
C VAL A 17 16.04 26.46 19.74
N LEU A 18 17.29 26.08 19.46
CA LEU A 18 17.65 25.20 18.33
C LEU A 18 16.96 23.85 18.41
N ASN A 19 16.85 23.30 19.61
CA ASN A 19 16.17 22.03 19.85
C ASN A 19 14.69 22.09 19.43
N ASP A 20 14.00 23.19 19.70
CA ASP A 20 12.60 23.35 19.33
C ASP A 20 12.43 23.51 17.82
N HIS A 21 13.35 24.21 17.15
CA HIS A 21 13.37 24.28 15.69
C HIS A 21 13.64 22.89 15.06
N LEU A 22 14.55 22.11 15.62
CA LEU A 22 14.81 20.73 15.15
C LEU A 22 13.61 19.82 15.31
N LYS A 23 12.90 19.89 16.43
CA LYS A 23 11.65 19.12 16.65
C LYS A 23 10.59 19.50 15.62
N MET A 24 10.42 20.79 15.34
CA MET A 24 9.49 21.28 14.32
C MET A 24 9.90 20.83 12.92
N LEU A 25 11.20 20.89 12.60
CA LEU A 25 11.71 20.44 11.31
C LEU A 25 11.48 18.94 11.12
N LEU A 26 11.79 18.12 12.12
CA LEU A 26 11.57 16.67 12.08
C LEU A 26 10.09 16.33 11.94
N ALA A 27 9.21 17.04 12.67
CA ALA A 27 7.78 16.83 12.58
C ALA A 27 7.19 17.19 11.21
N ARG A 28 7.76 18.18 10.50
CA ARG A 28 7.20 18.67 9.23
C ARG A 28 7.91 18.17 7.98
N ALA A 29 9.20 17.93 8.06
CA ALA A 29 10.06 17.57 6.93
C ALA A 29 10.79 16.24 7.11
N GLY A 30 10.64 15.59 8.27
CA GLY A 30 11.20 14.26 8.52
C GLY A 30 10.50 13.20 7.66
N GLN A 31 11.27 12.28 7.11
CA GLN A 31 10.73 11.11 6.42
C GLN A 31 10.53 10.00 7.43
N LEU A 32 9.30 9.47 7.47
CA LEU A 32 8.96 8.33 8.31
C LEU A 32 9.37 7.03 7.60
N PHE A 33 9.98 6.13 8.34
CA PHE A 33 10.28 4.76 7.91
C PHE A 33 9.56 3.77 8.83
N ASP A 34 9.05 2.71 8.24
CA ASP A 34 8.44 1.63 9.00
C ASP A 34 9.47 0.89 9.85
N ALA A 35 9.14 0.62 11.11
CA ALA A 35 10.07 0.05 12.07
C ALA A 35 10.44 -1.42 11.75
N ASP A 36 9.55 -2.15 11.09
CA ASP A 36 9.72 -3.58 10.82
C ASP A 36 10.39 -3.81 9.45
N THR A 37 10.03 -3.02 8.45
CA THR A 37 10.48 -3.22 7.07
C THR A 37 11.52 -2.21 6.59
N ALA A 38 11.74 -1.12 7.35
CA ALA A 38 12.54 0.03 6.97
C ALA A 38 12.11 0.71 5.65
N LEU A 39 10.89 0.44 5.18
CA LEU A 39 10.34 1.09 4.00
C LEU A 39 9.81 2.49 4.33
N PRO A 40 9.92 3.45 3.41
CA PRO A 40 9.39 4.77 3.61
C PRO A 40 7.86 4.76 3.67
N VAL A 41 7.30 5.37 4.71
CA VAL A 41 5.85 5.54 4.88
C VAL A 41 5.50 6.97 4.48
N ARG A 42 4.54 7.11 3.56
CA ARG A 42 4.14 8.40 2.98
C ARG A 42 2.62 8.53 2.98
N HIS A 43 2.16 9.77 2.94
CA HIS A 43 0.78 10.07 2.59
C HIS A 43 0.61 9.95 1.07
N ASP A 44 0.14 8.82 0.61
CA ASP A 44 -0.16 8.66 -0.80
C ASP A 44 -1.56 9.18 -1.13
N ASN A 45 -1.68 9.72 -2.32
CA ASN A 45 -2.94 10.12 -2.97
C ASN A 45 -2.99 9.50 -4.37
N ALA A 46 -4.11 9.67 -5.07
CA ALA A 46 -4.28 9.07 -6.39
C ALA A 46 -3.20 9.50 -7.40
N ASP A 47 -2.77 10.77 -7.34
CA ASP A 47 -1.72 11.27 -8.24
C ASP A 47 -0.33 10.72 -7.91
N SER A 48 0.03 10.63 -6.62
CA SER A 48 1.33 10.06 -6.21
C SER A 48 1.40 8.56 -6.52
N ILE A 49 0.30 7.84 -6.31
CA ILE A 49 0.19 6.42 -6.66
C ILE A 49 0.31 6.24 -8.17
N TYR A 50 -0.38 7.06 -8.96
CA TYR A 50 -0.27 7.04 -10.41
C TYR A 50 1.17 7.23 -10.89
N ALA A 51 1.87 8.24 -10.36
CA ALA A 51 3.26 8.52 -10.71
C ALA A 51 4.20 7.35 -10.35
N GLU A 52 4.00 6.74 -9.20
CA GLU A 52 4.78 5.57 -8.77
C GLU A 52 4.47 4.33 -9.62
N MET A 53 3.20 4.09 -9.95
CA MET A 53 2.80 3.02 -10.86
C MET A 53 3.42 3.21 -12.26
N GLN A 54 3.43 4.45 -12.77
CA GLN A 54 4.05 4.77 -14.06
C GLN A 54 5.56 4.51 -14.03
N ARG A 55 6.25 4.95 -12.97
CA ARG A 55 7.68 4.70 -12.81
C ARG A 55 8.00 3.20 -12.81
N ARG A 56 7.29 2.40 -12.02
CA ARG A 56 7.48 0.95 -11.93
C ARG A 56 7.11 0.22 -13.23
N ALA A 57 6.07 0.68 -13.91
CA ALA A 57 5.67 0.10 -15.19
C ALA A 57 6.72 0.30 -16.28
N LEU A 58 7.36 1.49 -16.32
CA LEU A 58 8.47 1.76 -17.25
C LEU A 58 9.68 0.85 -16.98
N GLU A 59 9.97 0.53 -15.72
CA GLU A 59 11.05 -0.39 -15.34
C GLU A 59 10.73 -1.85 -15.68
N SER A 60 9.44 -2.18 -15.88
CA SER A 60 8.95 -3.55 -16.10
C SER A 60 8.36 -3.79 -17.49
N ASP A 61 8.71 -2.97 -18.50
CA ASP A 61 8.24 -3.07 -19.88
C ASP A 61 6.71 -3.01 -20.04
N ASP A 62 6.09 -2.03 -19.36
CA ASP A 62 4.65 -1.74 -19.37
C ASP A 62 3.75 -2.98 -19.24
N PRO A 63 3.85 -3.70 -18.12
CA PRO A 63 3.08 -4.91 -17.89
C PRO A 63 1.58 -4.60 -17.78
N ARG A 64 0.75 -5.64 -17.91
CA ARG A 64 -0.67 -5.50 -17.61
C ARG A 64 -0.87 -5.39 -16.09
N LEU A 65 -1.51 -4.32 -15.67
CA LEU A 65 -1.82 -4.02 -14.27
C LEU A 65 -3.28 -4.34 -13.98
N VAL A 66 -3.52 -4.96 -12.83
CA VAL A 66 -4.86 -5.23 -12.29
C VAL A 66 -4.97 -4.51 -10.95
N VAL A 67 -5.74 -3.43 -10.93
CA VAL A 67 -6.01 -2.66 -9.72
C VAL A 67 -7.10 -3.37 -8.92
N THR A 68 -6.83 -3.65 -7.66
CA THR A 68 -7.74 -4.36 -6.75
C THR A 68 -7.85 -3.66 -5.40
N PHE A 69 -8.93 -3.93 -4.71
CA PHE A 69 -9.14 -3.55 -3.32
C PHE A 69 -9.61 -4.77 -2.51
N ALA A 70 -9.20 -4.81 -1.25
CA ALA A 70 -9.56 -5.90 -0.36
C ALA A 70 -10.93 -5.67 0.26
N VAL A 71 -11.77 -6.71 0.25
CA VAL A 71 -13.06 -6.76 0.94
C VAL A 71 -13.02 -7.89 1.95
N GLU A 72 -13.22 -7.57 3.21
CA GLU A 72 -13.28 -8.55 4.29
C GLU A 72 -14.72 -9.04 4.46
N LEU A 73 -14.90 -10.33 4.39
CA LEU A 73 -16.17 -11.02 4.62
C LEU A 73 -16.04 -12.02 5.76
N PRO A 74 -17.13 -12.32 6.48
CA PRO A 74 -17.12 -13.44 7.43
C PRO A 74 -16.73 -14.75 6.74
N ALA A 75 -15.99 -15.62 7.41
CA ALA A 75 -15.61 -16.93 6.85
C ALA A 75 -16.83 -17.81 6.50
N SER A 76 -17.98 -17.53 7.15
CA SER A 76 -19.24 -18.21 6.90
C SER A 76 -19.97 -17.75 5.63
N ALA A 77 -19.46 -16.71 4.94
CA ALA A 77 -20.09 -16.20 3.72
C ALA A 77 -20.04 -17.25 2.60
N THR A 78 -21.20 -17.56 2.04
CA THR A 78 -21.32 -18.52 0.93
C THR A 78 -20.87 -17.90 -0.39
N THR A 79 -20.47 -18.72 -1.34
CA THR A 79 -20.06 -18.26 -2.68
C THR A 79 -21.19 -17.49 -3.38
N GLU A 80 -22.44 -17.89 -3.15
CA GLU A 80 -23.62 -17.24 -3.73
C GLU A 80 -23.83 -15.84 -3.16
N GLU A 81 -23.70 -15.66 -1.85
CA GLU A 81 -23.78 -14.35 -1.19
C GLU A 81 -22.68 -13.40 -1.67
N VAL A 82 -21.46 -13.93 -1.84
CA VAL A 82 -20.32 -13.18 -2.40
C VAL A 82 -20.62 -12.71 -3.82
N GLN A 83 -21.13 -13.57 -4.69
CA GLN A 83 -21.48 -13.23 -6.07
C GLN A 83 -22.62 -12.22 -6.13
N GLN A 84 -23.64 -12.37 -5.29
CA GLN A 84 -24.75 -11.45 -5.19
C GLN A 84 -24.28 -10.07 -4.72
N TRP A 85 -23.42 -10.02 -3.72
CA TRP A 85 -22.83 -8.76 -3.23
C TRP A 85 -21.97 -8.08 -4.30
N LEU A 86 -21.11 -8.82 -5.00
CA LEU A 86 -20.29 -8.32 -6.08
C LEU A 86 -21.14 -7.70 -7.20
N SER A 87 -22.16 -8.42 -7.68
CA SER A 87 -23.04 -7.93 -8.74
C SER A 87 -23.83 -6.70 -8.31
N ALA A 88 -24.34 -6.66 -7.08
CA ALA A 88 -25.02 -5.50 -6.52
C ALA A 88 -24.10 -4.29 -6.37
N SER A 89 -22.78 -4.51 -6.15
CA SER A 89 -21.76 -3.46 -6.03
C SER A 89 -21.21 -2.99 -7.39
N GLY A 90 -21.62 -3.61 -8.50
CA GLY A 90 -21.14 -3.31 -9.85
C GLY A 90 -19.78 -3.93 -10.20
N PHE A 91 -19.27 -4.81 -9.37
CA PHE A 91 -18.01 -5.53 -9.60
C PHE A 91 -18.33 -7.00 -9.94
N THR A 92 -17.63 -7.54 -10.93
CA THR A 92 -17.92 -8.91 -11.40
C THR A 92 -16.74 -9.86 -11.26
N ARG A 93 -15.57 -9.38 -10.86
CA ARG A 93 -14.34 -10.18 -10.89
C ARG A 93 -13.57 -10.06 -9.58
N VAL A 94 -13.16 -11.22 -9.07
CA VAL A 94 -12.21 -11.38 -7.96
C VAL A 94 -10.88 -11.86 -8.55
N GLN A 95 -9.78 -11.25 -8.12
CA GLN A 95 -8.44 -11.62 -8.57
C GLN A 95 -7.84 -12.71 -7.70
N ALA A 96 -8.04 -12.62 -6.40
CA ALA A 96 -7.54 -13.58 -5.43
C ALA A 96 -8.48 -13.65 -4.22
N GLU A 97 -8.46 -14.79 -3.57
CA GLU A 97 -9.16 -15.05 -2.32
C GLU A 97 -8.16 -15.52 -1.29
N ARG A 98 -8.23 -14.94 -0.12
CA ARG A 98 -7.36 -15.28 1.03
C ARG A 98 -8.20 -15.50 2.26
N GLU A 99 -7.88 -16.53 3.00
CA GLU A 99 -8.49 -16.82 4.29
C GLU A 99 -7.43 -16.65 5.38
N SER A 100 -7.74 -15.85 6.39
CA SER A 100 -6.86 -15.59 7.53
C SER A 100 -7.71 -15.34 8.77
N GLU A 101 -7.36 -15.98 9.88
CA GLU A 101 -7.96 -15.77 11.21
C GLU A 101 -9.51 -15.82 11.23
N GLY A 102 -10.11 -16.72 10.45
CA GLY A 102 -11.58 -16.85 10.38
C GLY A 102 -12.28 -15.72 9.61
N LYS A 103 -11.53 -14.97 8.80
CA LYS A 103 -12.05 -13.98 7.85
C LYS A 103 -11.64 -14.36 6.43
N LYS A 104 -12.56 -14.16 5.51
CA LYS A 104 -12.35 -14.32 4.09
C LYS A 104 -12.10 -12.97 3.47
N THR A 105 -10.94 -12.77 2.86
CA THR A 105 -10.57 -11.53 2.18
C THR A 105 -10.56 -11.76 0.68
N LEU A 106 -11.35 -10.98 -0.05
CA LEU A 106 -11.43 -11.01 -1.50
C LEU A 106 -10.72 -9.80 -2.09
N ASP A 107 -9.82 -10.04 -3.04
CA ASP A 107 -9.20 -8.98 -3.82
C ASP A 107 -10.07 -8.71 -5.06
N VAL A 108 -10.97 -7.74 -4.94
CA VAL A 108 -11.95 -7.38 -5.97
C VAL A 108 -11.30 -6.50 -7.01
N VAL A 109 -11.49 -6.80 -8.28
CA VAL A 109 -10.91 -6.05 -9.39
C VAL A 109 -11.70 -4.76 -9.62
N ALA A 110 -11.03 -3.62 -9.49
CA ALA A 110 -11.57 -2.31 -9.86
C ALA A 110 -11.43 -2.06 -11.36
N ASP A 111 -10.21 -2.23 -11.91
CA ASP A 111 -9.96 -2.11 -13.36
C ASP A 111 -8.70 -2.87 -13.77
N ARG A 112 -8.53 -3.03 -15.10
CA ARG A 112 -7.37 -3.68 -15.73
C ARG A 112 -6.91 -2.87 -16.91
N PHE A 113 -5.63 -2.51 -16.95
CA PHE A 113 -5.04 -1.71 -18.03
C PHE A 113 -3.54 -1.92 -18.15
N ARG A 114 -2.96 -1.36 -19.21
CA ARG A 114 -1.53 -1.06 -19.30
C ARG A 114 -1.38 0.45 -19.19
N ILE A 115 -0.42 0.90 -18.37
CA ILE A 115 -0.34 2.33 -18.03
C ILE A 115 0.12 3.17 -19.23
N GLY A 116 0.94 2.61 -20.10
CA GLY A 116 1.40 3.27 -21.32
C GLY A 116 0.33 3.48 -22.39
N SER A 117 -0.77 2.70 -22.34
CA SER A 117 -1.88 2.80 -23.30
C SER A 117 -3.18 3.33 -22.71
N ALA A 118 -3.27 3.40 -21.38
CA ALA A 118 -4.49 3.85 -20.69
C ALA A 118 -4.52 5.38 -20.55
N GLU A 119 -5.71 5.95 -20.68
CA GLU A 119 -5.92 7.36 -20.38
C GLU A 119 -5.70 7.62 -18.88
N ARG A 120 -4.96 8.70 -18.56
CA ARG A 120 -4.63 9.07 -17.17
C ARG A 120 -5.88 9.21 -16.30
N ALA A 121 -6.94 9.85 -16.83
CA ALA A 121 -8.18 10.06 -16.09
C ALA A 121 -8.81 8.73 -15.65
N ARG A 122 -8.85 7.73 -16.53
CA ARG A 122 -9.35 6.39 -16.22
C ARG A 122 -8.53 5.69 -15.15
N VAL A 123 -7.20 5.81 -15.21
CA VAL A 123 -6.31 5.19 -14.22
C VAL A 123 -6.52 5.84 -12.85
N ILE A 124 -6.59 7.16 -12.78
CA ILE A 124 -6.86 7.89 -11.52
C ILE A 124 -8.21 7.50 -10.94
N GLU A 125 -9.26 7.44 -11.76
CA GLU A 125 -10.59 7.00 -11.32
C GLU A 125 -10.56 5.59 -10.73
N ALA A 126 -9.86 4.66 -11.39
CA ALA A 126 -9.69 3.29 -10.88
C ALA A 126 -8.96 3.26 -9.52
N ILE A 127 -7.93 4.09 -9.35
CA ILE A 127 -7.20 4.24 -8.09
C ILE A 127 -8.12 4.80 -7.00
N GLU A 128 -8.86 5.88 -7.27
CA GLU A 128 -9.77 6.50 -6.31
C GLU A 128 -10.88 5.53 -5.87
N VAL A 129 -11.48 4.81 -6.83
CA VAL A 129 -12.49 3.78 -6.54
C VAL A 129 -11.90 2.68 -5.65
N ALA A 130 -10.70 2.19 -5.99
CA ALA A 130 -10.03 1.15 -5.20
C ALA A 130 -9.71 1.63 -3.78
N LEU A 131 -9.17 2.84 -3.62
CA LEU A 131 -8.87 3.43 -2.31
C LEU A 131 -10.14 3.65 -1.48
N LYS A 132 -11.19 4.16 -2.10
CA LYS A 132 -12.48 4.42 -1.43
C LYS A 132 -13.13 3.12 -0.94
N ARG A 133 -13.11 2.07 -1.76
CA ARG A 133 -13.71 0.77 -1.42
C ARG A 133 -12.83 -0.07 -0.50
N GLY A 134 -11.50 0.05 -0.62
CA GLY A 134 -10.53 -0.65 0.20
C GLY A 134 -10.15 0.04 1.50
N ALA A 135 -10.96 1.00 1.99
CA ALA A 135 -10.69 1.76 3.22
C ALA A 135 -9.28 2.40 3.23
N GLY A 136 -8.91 3.03 2.12
CA GLY A 136 -7.61 3.68 1.94
C GLY A 136 -6.48 2.73 1.57
N ARG A 137 -6.77 1.48 1.24
CA ARG A 137 -5.77 0.46 0.83
C ARG A 137 -6.13 -0.10 -0.54
N MET A 138 -5.12 -0.28 -1.37
CA MET A 138 -5.27 -0.93 -2.66
C MET A 138 -4.07 -1.79 -3.00
N MET A 139 -4.25 -2.73 -3.89
CA MET A 139 -3.22 -3.60 -4.41
C MET A 139 -3.24 -3.62 -5.93
N VAL A 140 -2.06 -3.75 -6.52
CA VAL A 140 -1.91 -3.85 -7.97
C VAL A 140 -1.17 -5.15 -8.27
N TYR A 141 -1.83 -6.05 -8.96
CA TYR A 141 -1.23 -7.25 -9.49
C TYR A 141 -0.58 -6.94 -10.83
N VAL A 142 0.70 -7.24 -10.91
CA VAL A 142 1.50 -7.10 -12.13
C VAL A 142 1.49 -8.43 -12.86
N LEU A 143 0.84 -8.45 -14.01
CA LEU A 143 0.81 -9.64 -14.86
C LEU A 143 1.92 -9.53 -15.90
N PRO A 144 2.83 -10.53 -15.99
CA PRO A 144 3.90 -10.50 -16.96
C PRO A 144 3.32 -10.46 -18.38
N ASN A 145 4.08 -9.82 -19.29
CA ASN A 145 3.78 -9.79 -20.72
C ASN A 145 4.07 -11.16 -21.37
N GLN A 146 3.50 -12.24 -20.86
CA GLN A 146 3.48 -13.48 -21.61
C GLN A 146 2.50 -13.29 -22.76
N GLU A 147 3.01 -13.20 -23.97
CA GLU A 147 2.25 -13.51 -25.16
C GLU A 147 1.69 -14.93 -24.95
N LEU A 148 0.39 -14.99 -24.70
CA LEU A 148 -0.33 -16.22 -25.00
C LEU A 148 -0.14 -16.39 -26.52
N THR A 149 0.88 -17.15 -26.92
CA THR A 149 0.81 -17.86 -28.19
C THR A 149 -0.41 -18.74 -28.05
N ALA A 150 -1.52 -18.20 -28.51
CA ALA A 150 -2.71 -18.96 -28.77
C ALA A 150 -2.35 -19.96 -29.86
N LEU A 151 -1.90 -21.13 -29.45
CA LEU A 151 -2.04 -22.32 -30.28
C LEU A 151 -3.54 -22.58 -30.33
N ASP A 152 -4.05 -22.40 -31.54
CA ASP A 152 -5.38 -22.73 -32.04
C ASP A 152 -6.27 -23.58 -31.13
N GLY A 153 -7.39 -22.97 -30.75
CA GLY A 153 -8.69 -23.61 -30.81
C GLY A 153 -8.92 -24.89 -30.04
N GLN A 154 -8.59 -24.97 -28.73
CA GLN A 154 -9.25 -25.92 -27.84
C GLN A 154 -9.09 -25.46 -26.39
N ALA A 155 -10.20 -25.06 -25.76
CA ALA A 155 -10.25 -24.86 -24.34
C ALA A 155 -10.03 -26.23 -23.64
N PRO A 156 -8.98 -26.41 -22.83
CA PRO A 156 -8.94 -27.57 -21.96
C PRO A 156 -9.84 -27.27 -20.75
N GLU A 157 -10.95 -27.93 -20.66
CA GLU A 157 -11.62 -28.22 -19.40
C GLU A 157 -10.65 -29.07 -18.58
N GLY A 158 -10.13 -28.50 -17.49
CA GLY A 158 -9.26 -29.25 -16.59
C GLY A 158 -8.42 -28.38 -15.70
N ASP A 159 -8.63 -28.51 -14.43
CA ASP A 159 -8.07 -27.88 -13.23
C ASP A 159 -6.53 -28.02 -13.06
N LEU A 160 -5.73 -27.93 -14.11
CA LEU A 160 -4.29 -28.28 -14.07
C LEU A 160 -3.33 -27.32 -14.78
N ALA A 161 -3.74 -26.12 -15.17
CA ALA A 161 -2.89 -25.25 -16.00
C ALA A 161 -2.33 -23.99 -15.30
N LEU A 162 -2.09 -24.00 -13.98
CA LEU A 162 -1.48 -22.84 -13.28
C LEU A 162 -0.29 -23.21 -12.40
N LYS A 163 0.58 -24.12 -12.83
CA LYS A 163 1.77 -24.52 -12.05
C LYS A 163 3.11 -24.20 -12.72
N SER A 164 3.26 -23.06 -13.37
CA SER A 164 4.62 -22.51 -13.64
C SER A 164 4.60 -21.06 -14.03
N VAL A 165 4.04 -20.19 -13.23
CA VAL A 165 4.18 -18.74 -13.39
C VAL A 165 4.76 -18.21 -12.10
N THR A 166 5.91 -17.57 -12.20
CA THR A 166 6.49 -16.71 -11.17
C THR A 166 5.36 -15.99 -10.44
N ALA A 167 5.32 -16.08 -9.11
CA ALA A 167 4.26 -15.46 -8.31
C ALA A 167 4.03 -14.02 -8.80
N PRO A 168 2.79 -13.59 -9.01
CA PRO A 168 2.53 -12.27 -9.55
C PRO A 168 3.14 -11.22 -8.63
N VAL A 169 3.92 -10.30 -9.19
CA VAL A 169 4.47 -9.19 -8.43
C VAL A 169 3.30 -8.35 -7.93
N LEU A 170 3.27 -8.11 -6.64
CA LEU A 170 2.20 -7.37 -5.98
C LEU A 170 2.73 -6.02 -5.49
N TRP A 171 2.15 -4.93 -5.98
CA TRP A 171 2.39 -3.60 -5.46
C TRP A 171 1.27 -3.23 -4.50
N LYS A 172 1.62 -2.81 -3.31
CA LYS A 172 0.67 -2.39 -2.30
C LYS A 172 0.77 -0.88 -2.09
N PHE A 173 -0.37 -0.22 -2.00
CA PHE A 173 -0.48 1.22 -1.78
C PHE A 173 -1.49 1.50 -0.67
N SER A 174 -1.27 2.61 0.03
CA SER A 174 -2.11 2.99 1.16
C SER A 174 -2.14 4.50 1.33
N THR A 175 -3.31 5.06 1.56
CA THR A 175 -3.45 6.45 1.98
C THR A 175 -3.19 6.60 3.47
N GLY A 176 -2.71 7.77 3.87
CA GLY A 176 -2.32 8.04 5.25
C GLY A 176 -0.96 7.46 5.62
N LEU A 177 -0.55 7.64 6.87
CA LEU A 177 0.70 7.08 7.38
C LEU A 177 0.49 5.60 7.78
N HIS A 178 0.45 4.75 6.78
CA HIS A 178 0.27 3.31 6.94
C HIS A 178 1.26 2.57 6.05
N CYS A 179 2.02 1.64 6.63
CA CYS A 179 2.89 0.75 5.86
C CYS A 179 2.06 -0.44 5.35
N PRO A 180 1.87 -0.60 4.03
CA PRO A 180 1.06 -1.69 3.50
C PRO A 180 1.73 -3.07 3.62
N GLU A 181 3.04 -3.12 3.87
CA GLU A 181 3.77 -4.38 4.05
C GLU A 181 3.67 -4.93 5.47
N SER A 182 3.95 -4.10 6.50
CA SER A 182 3.83 -4.48 7.91
C SER A 182 2.40 -4.34 8.45
N ASN A 183 1.49 -3.74 7.69
CA ASN A 183 0.12 -3.38 8.10
C ASN A 183 0.07 -2.46 9.34
N ARG A 184 1.17 -1.76 9.64
CA ARG A 184 1.28 -0.84 10.79
C ARG A 184 0.82 0.55 10.40
N ARG A 185 0.01 1.18 11.27
CA ARG A 185 -0.42 2.57 11.14
C ARG A 185 0.43 3.46 12.05
N TYR A 186 0.76 4.62 11.56
CA TYR A 186 1.48 5.66 12.26
C TYR A 186 0.59 6.89 12.41
N SER A 187 0.78 7.62 13.50
CA SER A 187 0.15 8.93 13.70
C SER A 187 1.00 10.02 13.06
N ASP A 188 0.35 11.15 12.74
CA ASP A 188 1.06 12.32 12.23
C ASP A 188 2.11 12.78 13.24
N PRO A 189 3.35 13.03 12.79
CA PRO A 189 4.42 13.43 13.68
C PRO A 189 4.17 14.83 14.22
N ILE A 190 4.22 14.95 15.54
CA ILE A 190 4.13 16.23 16.26
C ILE A 190 5.45 16.53 16.97
N PRO A 191 5.81 17.79 17.16
CA PRO A 191 7.11 18.17 17.77
C PRO A 191 7.39 17.52 19.13
N SER A 192 6.36 17.22 19.91
CA SER A 192 6.49 16.57 21.22
C SER A 192 6.98 15.11 21.14
N MET A 193 6.77 14.41 20.01
CA MET A 193 7.31 13.07 19.78
C MET A 193 8.84 13.04 19.71
N PHE A 194 9.47 14.18 19.39
CA PHE A 194 10.91 14.31 19.30
C PHE A 194 11.52 14.93 20.58
N SER A 195 10.77 14.91 21.69
CA SER A 195 11.19 15.46 22.97
C SER A 195 11.27 14.36 24.03
N PHE A 196 12.44 14.13 24.57
CA PHE A 196 12.66 13.21 25.70
C PHE A 196 11.95 13.64 27.00
N ASN A 197 11.53 14.92 27.10
CA ASN A 197 10.78 15.45 28.24
C ASN A 197 9.25 15.34 28.05
N SER A 198 8.79 14.82 26.91
CA SER A 198 7.38 14.61 26.62
C SER A 198 7.00 13.16 26.91
N ALA A 199 5.85 12.94 27.52
CA ALA A 199 5.32 11.59 27.76
C ALA A 199 5.16 10.78 26.45
N VAL A 200 5.00 11.44 25.30
CA VAL A 200 4.84 10.81 23.99
C VAL A 200 6.19 10.53 23.32
N GLY A 201 7.25 11.27 23.67
CA GLY A 201 8.59 11.14 23.06
C GLY A 201 9.63 10.52 24.00
N ALA A 202 9.26 10.20 25.24
CA ALA A 202 10.13 9.49 26.16
C ALA A 202 10.17 7.99 25.79
N CYS A 203 11.35 7.37 25.95
CA CYS A 203 11.47 5.92 25.85
C CYS A 203 10.72 5.26 27.02
N ASP A 204 9.97 4.22 26.73
CA ASP A 204 9.42 3.31 27.73
C ASP A 204 10.60 2.50 28.33
N THR A 205 10.97 2.79 29.59
CA THR A 205 12.02 2.08 30.33
C THR A 205 11.39 1.06 31.24
#